data_d4167d56ece49476c9f40ad5320ce86b
#
_entry.id   d4167d56ece49476c9f40ad5320ce86b
#
_cell.length_a   1.000
_cell.length_b   1.000
_cell.length_c   1.000
_cell.angle_alpha   90.00
_cell.angle_beta   90.00
_cell.angle_gamma   90.00
#
_symmetry.space_group_name_H-M   'P 1'
#
loop_
_entity.id
_entity.type
_entity.pdbx_description
1 polymer ?
#
loop_
_entity_poly.entity_id
_entity_poly.type
_entity_poly.pdbx_seq_one_letter_code
_entity_poly.pdbx_strand_id
1 'polypeptide(L)'
;MTDKPVNLDQHRGMSAQKATDLRRLHAEVEANEQALRLRQEELESQLIAAAASNWHEAAEKARYLLKLFAASPGGLDPRRRRLIDAVLEDFDRLSREP
;
A
#
# COMPACT_ATOMS: atom_id res chain seq x y z
N MET A 1 19.94 27.96 -39.41
CA MET A 1 20.12 28.93 -38.31
C MET A 1 18.82 29.54 -37.82
N THR A 2 17.82 29.61 -38.63
CA THR A 2 16.51 30.15 -38.27
C THR A 2 15.66 29.23 -37.45
N ASP A 3 16.04 27.97 -37.34
CA ASP A 3 15.25 26.95 -36.64
C ASP A 3 15.40 26.98 -35.12
N LYS A 4 16.47 27.60 -34.64
CA LYS A 4 16.75 27.60 -33.19
C LYS A 4 15.68 28.24 -32.31
N PRO A 5 15.11 29.42 -32.66
CA PRO A 5 14.04 30.03 -31.81
C PRO A 5 12.78 29.14 -31.76
N VAL A 6 12.41 28.51 -32.88
CA VAL A 6 11.25 27.63 -32.96
C VAL A 6 11.48 26.38 -32.10
N ASN A 7 12.68 25.81 -32.17
CA ASN A 7 13.04 24.64 -31.35
C ASN A 7 13.00 24.95 -29.85
N LEU A 8 13.44 26.15 -29.46
CA LEU A 8 13.38 26.57 -28.05
C LEU A 8 11.95 26.72 -27.54
N ASP A 9 11.06 27.26 -28.37
CA ASP A 9 9.64 27.40 -28.01
C ASP A 9 8.97 26.02 -27.89
N GLN A 10 9.28 25.09 -28.78
CA GLN A 10 8.80 23.72 -28.70
C GLN A 10 9.29 23.03 -27.43
N HIS A 11 10.55 23.22 -27.06
CA HIS A 11 11.13 22.70 -25.84
C HIS A 11 10.43 23.21 -24.59
N ARG A 12 10.12 24.50 -24.56
CA ARG A 12 9.38 25.13 -23.44
C ARG A 12 7.97 24.55 -23.32
N GLY A 13 7.26 24.39 -24.42
CA GLY A 13 5.94 23.81 -24.46
C GLY A 13 5.94 22.37 -23.95
N MET A 14 6.89 21.57 -24.40
CA MET A 14 7.03 20.17 -23.98
C MET A 14 7.39 20.06 -22.51
N SER A 15 8.27 20.92 -22.01
CA SER A 15 8.64 20.93 -20.59
C SER A 15 7.48 21.34 -19.70
N ALA A 16 6.70 22.33 -20.10
CA ALA A 16 5.51 22.77 -19.36
C ALA A 16 4.46 21.67 -19.32
N GLN A 17 4.27 20.96 -20.42
CA GLN A 17 3.33 19.85 -20.50
C GLN A 17 3.76 18.67 -19.63
N LYS A 18 5.04 18.34 -19.65
CA LYS A 18 5.59 17.31 -18.77
C LYS A 18 5.40 17.64 -17.29
N ALA A 19 5.61 18.91 -16.92
CA ALA A 19 5.41 19.37 -15.55
C ALA A 19 3.94 19.25 -15.14
N THR A 20 3.02 19.59 -16.04
CA THR A 20 1.58 19.45 -15.80
C THR A 20 1.19 17.99 -15.64
N ASP A 21 1.70 17.11 -16.50
CA ASP A 21 1.45 15.68 -16.44
C ASP A 21 1.97 15.06 -15.13
N LEU A 22 3.16 15.48 -14.70
CA LEU A 22 3.74 15.03 -13.43
C LEU A 22 2.89 15.47 -12.23
N ARG A 23 2.40 16.69 -12.25
CA ARG A 23 1.51 17.19 -11.18
C ARG A 23 0.22 16.40 -11.12
N ARG A 24 -0.34 16.08 -12.28
CA ARG A 24 -1.57 15.28 -12.38
C ARG A 24 -1.34 13.88 -11.83
N LEU A 25 -0.26 13.22 -12.23
CA LEU A 25 0.10 11.90 -11.73
C LEU A 25 0.32 11.91 -10.23
N HIS A 26 1.00 12.94 -9.72
CA HIS A 26 1.25 13.10 -8.28
C HIS A 26 -0.06 13.24 -7.52
N ALA A 27 -0.98 14.05 -8.03
CA ALA A 27 -2.30 14.23 -7.41
C ALA A 27 -3.11 12.94 -7.41
N GLU A 28 -3.05 12.15 -8.49
CA GLU A 28 -3.71 10.85 -8.58
C GLU A 28 -3.14 9.86 -7.57
N VAL A 29 -1.83 9.81 -7.41
CA VAL A 29 -1.17 8.94 -6.44
C VAL A 29 -1.58 9.34 -5.02
N GLU A 30 -1.58 10.63 -4.70
CA GLU A 30 -2.01 11.11 -3.39
C GLU A 30 -3.47 10.76 -3.09
N ALA A 31 -4.35 10.94 -4.08
CA ALA A 31 -5.76 10.59 -3.94
C ALA A 31 -5.95 9.10 -3.70
N ASN A 32 -5.20 8.26 -4.41
CA ASN A 32 -5.23 6.81 -4.23
C ASN A 32 -4.71 6.40 -2.85
N GLU A 33 -3.64 7.01 -2.38
CA GLU A 33 -3.09 6.75 -1.05
C GLU A 33 -4.08 7.11 0.05
N GLN A 34 -4.76 8.26 -0.09
CA GLN A 34 -5.79 8.68 0.85
C GLN A 34 -6.98 7.71 0.86
N ALA A 35 -7.42 7.28 -0.32
CA ALA A 35 -8.52 6.33 -0.44
C ALA A 35 -8.17 4.99 0.22
N LEU A 36 -6.96 4.50 0.03
CA LEU A 36 -6.48 3.27 0.67
C LEU A 36 -6.43 3.41 2.18
N ARG A 37 -5.95 4.54 2.68
CA ARG A 37 -5.87 4.81 4.12
C ARG A 37 -7.25 4.83 4.75
N LEU A 38 -8.20 5.51 4.13
CA LEU A 38 -9.58 5.56 4.62
C LEU A 38 -10.20 4.17 4.65
N ARG A 39 -9.93 3.37 3.63
CA ARG A 39 -10.42 2.00 3.55
C ARG A 39 -9.83 1.13 4.66
N GLN A 40 -8.54 1.29 4.95
CA GLN A 40 -7.88 0.60 6.04
C GLN A 40 -8.48 0.99 7.40
N GLU A 41 -8.70 2.30 7.63
CA GLU A 41 -9.31 2.79 8.86
C GLU A 41 -10.72 2.23 9.06
N GLU A 42 -11.51 2.18 8.00
CA GLU A 42 -12.84 1.62 8.03
C GLU A 42 -12.82 0.13 8.37
N LEU A 43 -11.94 -0.63 7.73
CA LEU A 43 -11.77 -2.06 8.00
C LEU A 43 -11.32 -2.30 9.43
N GLU A 44 -10.36 -1.53 9.92
CA GLU A 44 -9.86 -1.64 11.29
C GLU A 44 -10.94 -1.33 12.30
N SER A 45 -11.78 -0.33 12.03
CA SER A 45 -12.93 -0.02 12.87
C SER A 45 -13.90 -1.20 12.97
N GLN A 46 -14.15 -1.86 11.84
CA GLN A 46 -15.00 -3.06 11.81
C GLN A 46 -14.38 -4.22 12.59
N LEU A 47 -13.08 -4.41 12.47
CA LEU A 47 -12.36 -5.47 13.17
C LEU A 47 -12.36 -5.25 14.70
N ILE A 48 -12.29 -3.99 15.13
CA ILE A 48 -12.35 -3.63 16.54
C ILE A 48 -13.77 -3.83 17.09
N ALA A 49 -14.78 -3.44 16.32
CA ALA A 49 -16.17 -3.47 16.76
C ALA A 49 -16.71 -4.89 16.92
N ALA A 50 -16.21 -5.85 16.18
CA ALA A 50 -16.66 -7.23 16.21
C ALA A 50 -15.65 -8.08 17.00
N ALA A 51 -16.02 -8.51 18.20
CA ALA A 51 -15.18 -9.45 18.95
C ALA A 51 -15.11 -10.79 18.24
N ALA A 52 -13.92 -11.41 18.24
CA ALA A 52 -13.74 -12.73 17.66
C ALA A 52 -14.51 -13.77 18.48
N SER A 53 -15.33 -14.59 17.80
CA SER A 53 -16.10 -15.64 18.45
C SER A 53 -15.34 -16.97 18.52
N ASN A 54 -14.26 -17.12 17.79
CA ASN A 54 -13.45 -18.32 17.75
C ASN A 54 -12.02 -18.00 17.35
N TRP A 55 -11.15 -19.01 17.43
CA TRP A 55 -9.74 -18.85 17.09
C TRP A 55 -9.52 -18.48 15.64
N HIS A 56 -10.35 -19.00 14.74
CA HIS A 56 -10.24 -18.68 13.31
C HIS A 56 -10.42 -17.18 13.06
N GLU A 57 -11.42 -16.57 13.65
CA GLU A 57 -11.66 -15.13 13.54
C GLU A 57 -10.54 -14.32 14.17
N ALA A 58 -10.04 -14.75 15.33
CA ALA A 58 -8.91 -14.10 15.98
C ALA A 58 -7.64 -14.19 15.10
N ALA A 59 -7.41 -15.34 14.48
CA ALA A 59 -6.28 -15.51 13.58
C ALA A 59 -6.37 -14.63 12.33
N GLU A 60 -7.58 -14.40 11.81
CA GLU A 60 -7.79 -13.48 10.69
C GLU A 60 -7.42 -12.05 11.04
N LYS A 61 -7.77 -11.59 12.25
CA LYS A 61 -7.35 -10.27 12.72
C LYS A 61 -5.83 -10.18 12.87
N ALA A 62 -5.21 -11.18 13.44
CA ALA A 62 -3.77 -11.25 13.60
C ALA A 62 -3.05 -11.27 12.25
N ARG A 63 -3.58 -12.02 11.30
CA ARG A 63 -3.05 -12.08 9.93
C ARG A 63 -3.05 -10.69 9.28
N TYR A 64 -4.14 -9.96 9.42
CA TYR A 64 -4.24 -8.60 8.89
C TYR A 64 -3.14 -7.70 9.45
N LEU A 65 -2.96 -7.70 10.78
CA LEU A 65 -1.93 -6.91 11.44
C LEU A 65 -0.51 -7.30 11.02
N LEU A 66 -0.25 -8.60 10.87
CA LEU A 66 1.05 -9.09 10.44
C LEU A 66 1.38 -8.68 9.00
N LYS A 67 0.39 -8.72 8.12
CA LYS A 67 0.57 -8.25 6.74
C LYS A 67 0.84 -6.76 6.67
N LEU A 68 0.14 -5.96 7.47
CA LEU A 68 0.42 -4.52 7.58
C LEU A 68 1.84 -4.26 8.07
N PHE A 69 2.25 -4.96 9.12
CA PHE A 69 3.60 -4.81 9.68
C PHE A 69 4.66 -5.24 8.66
N ALA A 70 4.42 -6.33 7.92
CA ALA A 70 5.34 -6.81 6.90
C ALA A 70 5.56 -5.78 5.79
N ALA A 71 4.55 -4.98 5.47
CA ALA A 71 4.64 -3.93 4.47
C ALA A 71 5.28 -2.64 5.01
N SER A 72 5.46 -2.52 6.33
CA SER A 72 6.08 -1.36 6.95
C SER A 72 7.61 -1.47 6.97
N PRO A 73 8.33 -0.37 7.23
CA PRO A 73 9.79 -0.43 7.35
C PRO A 73 10.29 -1.43 8.40
N GLY A 74 9.54 -1.66 9.48
CA GLY A 74 9.90 -2.65 10.50
C GLY A 74 9.88 -4.08 9.99
N GLY A 75 9.10 -4.38 8.95
CA GLY A 75 9.03 -5.69 8.33
C GLY A 75 10.15 -5.99 7.34
N LEU A 76 11.03 -5.02 7.08
CA LEU A 76 12.17 -5.20 6.18
C LEU A 76 13.36 -5.90 6.85
N ASP A 77 13.37 -6.01 8.18
CA ASP A 77 14.38 -6.76 8.89
C ASP A 77 14.27 -8.25 8.51
N PRO A 78 15.34 -8.88 7.98
CA PRO A 78 15.26 -10.26 7.50
C PRO A 78 14.84 -11.27 8.57
N ARG A 79 15.23 -11.07 9.81
CA ARG A 79 14.85 -11.99 10.90
C ARG A 79 13.37 -11.88 11.22
N ARG A 80 12.86 -10.66 11.31
CA ARG A 80 11.43 -10.41 11.54
C ARG A 80 10.59 -10.90 10.38
N ARG A 81 11.05 -10.69 9.16
CA ARG A 81 10.37 -11.15 7.97
C ARG A 81 10.20 -12.66 7.96
N ARG A 82 11.25 -13.40 8.31
CA ARG A 82 11.18 -14.87 8.41
C ARG A 82 10.18 -15.32 9.46
N LEU A 83 10.16 -14.65 10.60
CA LEU A 83 9.21 -14.95 11.67
C LEU A 83 7.78 -14.66 11.24
N ILE A 84 7.54 -13.53 10.61
CA ILE A 84 6.21 -13.17 10.08
C ILE A 84 5.75 -14.23 9.07
N ASP A 85 6.61 -14.60 8.13
CA ASP A 85 6.28 -15.59 7.10
C ASP A 85 5.96 -16.95 7.75
N ALA A 86 6.72 -17.35 8.76
CA ALA A 86 6.46 -18.59 9.48
C ALA A 86 5.10 -18.58 10.20
N VAL A 87 4.77 -17.48 10.87
CA VAL A 87 3.48 -17.33 11.56
C VAL A 87 2.33 -17.34 10.57
N LEU A 88 2.46 -16.64 9.44
CA LEU A 88 1.43 -16.63 8.40
C LEU A 88 1.22 -18.03 7.80
N GLU A 89 2.29 -18.78 7.58
CA GLU A 89 2.20 -20.16 7.14
C GLU A 89 1.47 -21.05 8.15
N ASP A 90 1.77 -20.88 9.42
CA ASP A 90 1.08 -21.61 10.50
C ASP A 90 -0.42 -21.29 10.51
N PHE A 91 -0.78 -20.01 10.39
CA PHE A 91 -2.18 -19.62 10.32
C PHE A 91 -2.88 -20.22 9.11
N ASP A 92 -2.24 -20.21 7.95
CA ASP A 92 -2.80 -20.78 6.73
C ASP A 92 -3.02 -22.28 6.86
N ARG A 93 -2.05 -23.00 7.42
CA ARG A 93 -2.14 -24.44 7.63
C ARG A 93 -3.25 -24.79 8.62
N LEU A 94 -3.25 -24.12 9.77
CA LEU A 94 -4.23 -24.40 10.83
C LEU A 94 -5.65 -24.00 10.45
N SER A 95 -5.79 -22.97 9.60
CA SER A 95 -7.11 -22.57 9.09
C SER A 95 -7.73 -23.60 8.16
N ARG A 96 -6.92 -24.48 7.56
CA ARG A 96 -7.39 -25.55 6.67
C ARG A 96 -7.75 -26.84 7.42
N GLU A 97 -7.31 -26.97 8.65
CA GLU A 97 -7.65 -28.11 9.48
C GLU A 97 -9.08 -27.98 10.02
N PRO A 98 -9.87 -29.04 10.02
CA PRO A 98 -11.23 -29.01 10.55
C PRO A 98 -11.31 -28.83 12.05
#